data_321e075017e0d9f3baf4f6f37b9ad30a
#
_entry.id   321e075017e0d9f3baf4f6f37b9ad30a
#
_cell.length_a   1.000
_cell.length_b   1.000
_cell.length_c   1.000
_cell.angle_alpha   90.00
_cell.angle_beta   90.00
_cell.angle_gamma   90.00
#
_symmetry.space_group_name_H-M   'P 1'
#
loop_
_entity.id
_entity.type
_entity.pdbx_description
1 polymer ?
#
loop_
_entity_poly.entity_id
_entity_poly.type
_entity_poly.pdbx_seq_one_letter_code
_entity_poly.pdbx_strand_id
1 'polypeptide(L)'
;MNNNLKRYIEITRQSKLTDFQINFYDEIGIKTINDFKKSEQYQAISDMSKELNGSRLRLDIDEYSLEELVEMTNDFASQIIERNDRRANKSTEDFVNNKLLAESLGVTIEDLERWEVAY
;
A
#
# COMPACT_ATOMS: atom_id res chain seq x y z
N MET A 1 7.49 -22.75 -17.05
CA MET A 1 7.15 -22.59 -15.60
C MET A 1 6.94 -23.96 -14.98
N ASN A 2 7.48 -24.21 -13.79
CA ASN A 2 7.24 -25.49 -13.13
C ASN A 2 5.81 -25.56 -12.54
N ASN A 3 5.31 -26.79 -12.34
CA ASN A 3 3.93 -26.98 -11.88
C ASN A 3 3.68 -26.46 -10.46
N ASN A 4 4.68 -26.52 -9.58
CA ASN A 4 4.55 -26.01 -8.22
C ASN A 4 4.40 -24.49 -8.18
N LEU A 5 5.20 -23.79 -8.98
CA LEU A 5 5.10 -22.33 -9.12
C LEU A 5 3.76 -21.92 -9.70
N LYS A 6 3.33 -22.58 -10.78
CA LYS A 6 2.03 -22.33 -11.41
C LYS A 6 0.89 -22.48 -10.40
N ARG A 7 0.90 -23.59 -9.65
CA ARG A 7 -0.12 -23.86 -8.63
C ARG A 7 -0.10 -22.82 -7.51
N TYR A 8 1.09 -22.44 -7.04
CA TYR A 8 1.24 -21.41 -6.01
C TYR A 8 0.65 -20.08 -6.44
N ILE A 9 0.96 -19.64 -7.66
CA ILE A 9 0.43 -18.37 -8.20
C ILE A 9 -1.08 -18.43 -8.37
N GLU A 10 -1.62 -19.52 -8.91
CA GLU A 10 -3.06 -19.70 -9.11
C GLU A 10 -3.82 -19.66 -7.77
N ILE A 11 -3.31 -20.28 -6.72
CA ILE A 11 -3.90 -20.22 -5.38
C ILE A 11 -3.84 -18.81 -4.80
N THR A 12 -2.70 -18.15 -4.91
CA THR A 12 -2.50 -16.80 -4.40
C THR A 12 -3.41 -15.78 -5.09
N ARG A 13 -3.57 -15.89 -6.40
CA ARG A 13 -4.41 -14.98 -7.21
C ARG A 13 -5.88 -15.40 -7.26
N GLN A 14 -6.21 -16.59 -6.79
CA GLN A 14 -7.55 -17.20 -6.88
C GLN A 14 -8.10 -17.26 -8.31
N SER A 15 -7.20 -17.43 -9.28
CA SER A 15 -7.55 -17.55 -10.70
C SER A 15 -6.53 -18.41 -11.44
N LYS A 16 -6.98 -19.05 -12.53
CA LYS A 16 -6.09 -19.85 -13.38
C LYS A 16 -5.20 -18.95 -14.21
N LEU A 17 -3.94 -19.35 -14.39
CA LEU A 17 -3.00 -18.68 -15.27
C LEU A 17 -3.31 -19.02 -16.74
N THR A 18 -3.31 -18.00 -17.59
CA THR A 18 -3.37 -18.17 -19.04
C THR A 18 -1.96 -18.44 -19.60
N ASP A 19 -1.88 -19.00 -20.80
CA ASP A 19 -0.60 -19.21 -21.49
C ASP A 19 0.19 -17.91 -21.66
N PHE A 20 -0.51 -16.80 -21.92
CA PHE A 20 0.11 -15.47 -22.00
C PHE A 20 0.77 -15.06 -20.69
N GLN A 21 0.12 -15.28 -19.57
CA GLN A 21 0.66 -14.96 -18.25
C GLN A 21 1.85 -15.85 -17.89
N ILE A 22 1.79 -17.14 -18.22
CA ILE A 22 2.89 -18.08 -18.01
C ILE A 22 4.12 -17.63 -18.80
N ASN A 23 3.95 -17.30 -20.06
CA ASN A 23 5.04 -16.80 -20.92
C ASN A 23 5.60 -15.48 -20.41
N PHE A 24 4.77 -14.59 -19.93
CA PHE A 24 5.20 -13.33 -19.31
C PHE A 24 6.10 -13.55 -18.10
N TYR A 25 5.72 -14.42 -17.18
CA TYR A 25 6.54 -14.74 -16.01
C TYR A 25 7.87 -15.40 -16.40
N ASP A 26 7.88 -16.27 -17.40
CA ASP A 26 9.11 -16.88 -17.91
C ASP A 26 10.05 -15.84 -18.54
N GLU A 27 9.51 -14.87 -19.30
CA GLU A 27 10.29 -13.79 -19.90
C GLU A 27 10.96 -12.88 -18.87
N ILE A 28 10.29 -12.58 -17.76
CA ILE A 28 10.85 -11.74 -16.69
C ILE A 28 11.75 -12.51 -15.72
N GLY A 29 11.95 -13.81 -15.94
CA GLY A 29 12.89 -14.64 -15.18
C GLY A 29 12.35 -15.21 -13.89
N ILE A 30 11.02 -15.25 -13.71
CA ILE A 30 10.39 -15.87 -12.54
C ILE A 30 10.28 -17.37 -12.78
N LYS A 31 11.15 -18.14 -12.12
CA LYS A 31 11.26 -19.61 -12.29
C LYS A 31 10.95 -20.39 -11.03
N THR A 32 11.01 -19.75 -9.86
CA THR A 32 10.76 -20.36 -8.56
C THR A 32 9.73 -19.57 -7.76
N ILE A 33 9.17 -20.19 -6.72
CA ILE A 33 8.27 -19.53 -5.78
C ILE A 33 8.96 -18.34 -5.11
N ASN A 34 10.25 -18.49 -4.79
CA ASN A 34 11.05 -17.40 -4.20
C ASN A 34 11.18 -16.21 -5.15
N ASP A 35 11.42 -16.45 -6.43
CA ASP A 35 11.47 -15.40 -7.45
C ASP A 35 10.13 -14.65 -7.54
N PHE A 36 9.02 -15.39 -7.52
CA PHE A 36 7.69 -14.80 -7.53
C PHE A 36 7.43 -13.94 -6.29
N LYS A 37 7.79 -14.41 -5.10
CA LYS A 37 7.66 -13.64 -3.87
C LYS A 37 8.49 -12.37 -3.87
N LYS A 38 9.72 -12.42 -4.37
CA LYS A 38 10.58 -11.23 -4.56
C LYS A 38 9.94 -10.22 -5.51
N SER A 39 9.36 -10.68 -6.61
CA SER A 39 8.68 -9.84 -7.58
C SER A 39 7.48 -9.12 -6.96
N GLU A 40 6.68 -9.81 -6.16
CA GLU A 40 5.57 -9.19 -5.44
C GLU A 40 6.03 -8.16 -4.43
N GLN A 41 7.07 -8.43 -3.66
CA GLN A 41 7.65 -7.46 -2.72
C GLN A 41 8.20 -6.24 -3.45
N TYR A 42 8.90 -6.45 -4.55
CA TYR A 42 9.39 -5.34 -5.39
C TYR A 42 8.24 -4.46 -5.90
N GLN A 43 7.15 -5.07 -6.36
CA GLN A 43 5.98 -4.34 -6.83
C GLN A 43 5.37 -3.49 -5.70
N ALA A 44 5.24 -4.05 -4.51
CA ALA A 44 4.75 -3.34 -3.35
C ALA A 44 5.65 -2.17 -2.96
N ILE A 45 6.97 -2.38 -2.93
CA ILE A 45 7.97 -1.32 -2.66
C ILE A 45 7.86 -0.21 -3.69
N SER A 46 7.77 -0.56 -4.97
CA SER A 46 7.65 0.41 -6.06
C SER A 46 6.39 1.27 -5.92
N ASP A 47 5.25 0.66 -5.63
CA ASP A 47 3.98 1.37 -5.46
C ASP A 47 3.98 2.27 -4.22
N MET A 48 4.51 1.79 -3.10
CA MET A 48 4.61 2.58 -1.87
C MET A 48 5.61 3.72 -2.00
N SER A 49 6.73 3.52 -2.69
CA SER A 49 7.71 4.56 -2.97
C SER A 49 7.10 5.67 -3.83
N LYS A 50 6.29 5.31 -4.83
CA LYS A 50 5.56 6.28 -5.64
C LYS A 50 4.59 7.10 -4.79
N GLU A 51 3.89 6.45 -3.87
CA GLU A 51 2.94 7.14 -2.98
C GLU A 51 3.63 8.10 -2.02
N LEU A 52 4.77 7.71 -1.43
CA LEU A 52 5.49 8.53 -0.46
C LEU A 52 6.34 9.64 -1.09
N ASN A 53 7.02 9.35 -2.19
CA ASN A 53 8.03 10.20 -2.78
C ASN A 53 7.67 10.75 -4.17
N GLY A 54 6.53 10.32 -4.72
CA GLY A 54 6.09 10.72 -6.04
C GLY A 54 6.77 10.00 -7.21
N SER A 55 7.74 9.14 -6.95
CA SER A 55 8.45 8.35 -7.96
C SER A 55 8.66 6.92 -7.50
N ARG A 56 8.68 5.99 -8.46
CA ARG A 56 8.91 4.59 -8.19
C ARG A 56 10.40 4.32 -7.96
N LEU A 57 10.70 3.63 -6.86
CA LEU A 57 12.05 3.17 -6.58
C LEU A 57 12.39 1.99 -7.51
N ARG A 58 13.55 2.06 -8.14
CA ARG A 58 14.07 0.98 -8.98
C ARG A 58 15.14 0.21 -8.22
N LEU A 59 14.90 -1.08 -8.01
CA LEU A 59 15.84 -1.98 -7.35
C LEU A 59 16.13 -3.15 -8.28
N ASP A 60 17.36 -3.66 -8.18
CA ASP A 60 17.69 -4.96 -8.75
C ASP A 60 17.35 -6.03 -7.72
N ILE A 61 16.25 -6.75 -7.94
CA ILE A 61 15.76 -7.75 -6.99
C ILE A 61 16.72 -8.93 -6.82
N ASP A 62 17.65 -9.14 -7.76
CA ASP A 62 18.67 -10.19 -7.66
C ASP A 62 19.76 -9.84 -6.64
N GLU A 63 19.96 -8.57 -6.33
CA GLU A 63 20.91 -8.10 -5.32
C GLU A 63 20.39 -8.21 -3.87
N TYR A 64 19.08 -8.42 -3.70
CA TYR A 64 18.42 -8.47 -2.41
C TYR A 64 17.86 -9.85 -2.12
N SER A 65 17.92 -10.28 -0.87
CA SER A 65 17.20 -11.47 -0.41
C SER A 65 15.72 -11.14 -0.24
N LEU A 66 14.88 -12.18 -0.20
CA LEU A 66 13.45 -12.00 0.08
C LEU A 66 13.23 -11.32 1.43
N GLU A 67 14.01 -11.69 2.45
CA GLU A 67 13.93 -11.10 3.78
C GLU A 67 14.24 -9.61 3.78
N GLU A 68 15.26 -9.18 3.05
CA GLU A 68 15.61 -7.77 2.88
C GLU A 68 14.49 -6.99 2.19
N LEU A 69 13.88 -7.57 1.16
CA LEU A 69 12.75 -6.94 0.48
C LEU A 69 11.52 -6.83 1.37
N VAL A 70 11.25 -7.84 2.21
CA VAL A 70 10.17 -7.77 3.20
C VAL A 70 10.41 -6.68 4.23
N GLU A 71 11.64 -6.53 4.73
CA GLU A 71 12.01 -5.43 5.63
C GLU A 71 11.78 -4.06 5.00
N MET A 72 12.19 -3.87 3.75
CA MET A 72 11.95 -2.63 3.01
C MET A 72 10.45 -2.36 2.83
N THR A 73 9.67 -3.38 2.53
CA THR A 73 8.21 -3.27 2.42
C THR A 73 7.61 -2.80 3.74
N ASN A 74 8.03 -3.39 4.85
CA ASN A 74 7.55 -3.04 6.18
C ASN A 74 7.94 -1.60 6.57
N ASP A 75 9.13 -1.15 6.22
CA ASP A 75 9.59 0.21 6.47
C ASP A 75 8.74 1.23 5.71
N PHE A 76 8.48 1.00 4.42
CA PHE A 76 7.59 1.85 3.63
C PHE A 76 6.16 1.84 4.17
N ALA A 77 5.63 0.68 4.52
CA ALA A 77 4.30 0.55 5.10
C ALA A 77 4.19 1.33 6.41
N SER A 78 5.20 1.27 7.28
CA SER A 78 5.25 2.03 8.53
C SER A 78 5.23 3.53 8.28
N GLN A 79 5.96 4.02 7.29
CA GLN A 79 5.96 5.44 6.91
C GLN A 79 4.59 5.90 6.41
N ILE A 80 3.90 5.07 5.62
CA ILE A 80 2.55 5.39 5.13
C ILE A 80 1.56 5.44 6.30
N ILE A 81 1.61 4.48 7.21
CA ILE A 81 0.76 4.43 8.40
C ILE A 81 0.98 5.66 9.27
N GLU A 82 2.22 6.01 9.52
CA GLU A 82 2.58 7.21 10.30
C GLU A 82 2.05 8.48 9.67
N ARG A 83 2.15 8.61 8.35
CA ARG A 83 1.59 9.75 7.61
C ARG A 83 0.07 9.83 7.73
N ASN A 84 -0.61 8.70 7.63
CA ASN A 84 -2.06 8.61 7.76
C ASN A 84 -2.52 8.93 9.19
N ASP A 85 -1.80 8.50 10.20
CA ASP A 85 -2.06 8.82 11.60
C ASP A 85 -1.93 10.33 11.87
N ARG A 86 -0.93 10.98 11.30
CA ARG A 86 -0.77 12.45 11.40
C ARG A 86 -1.98 13.17 10.79
N ARG A 87 -2.49 12.71 9.66
CA ARG A 87 -3.69 13.27 9.03
C ARG A 87 -4.94 13.06 9.90
N ALA A 88 -5.10 11.89 10.49
CA ALA A 88 -6.19 11.59 11.41
C ALA A 88 -6.14 12.47 12.65
N ASN A 89 -4.98 12.67 13.26
CA ASN A 89 -4.79 13.54 14.41
C ASN A 89 -5.14 15.00 14.09
N LYS A 90 -4.76 15.48 12.91
CA LYS A 90 -5.13 16.82 12.46
C LYS A 90 -6.63 17.00 12.33
N SER A 91 -7.35 16.03 11.77
CA SER A 91 -8.81 16.04 11.71
C SER A 91 -9.44 16.10 13.10
N THR A 92 -8.88 15.41 14.08
CA THR A 92 -9.35 15.42 15.46
C THR A 92 -9.17 16.78 16.11
N GLU A 93 -8.04 17.45 15.89
CA GLU A 93 -7.79 18.80 16.38
C GLU A 93 -8.78 19.81 15.78
N ASP A 94 -9.05 19.74 14.49
CA ASP A 94 -10.03 20.59 13.82
C ASP A 94 -11.44 20.38 14.41
N PHE A 95 -11.81 19.14 14.73
CA PHE A 95 -13.08 18.83 15.38
C PHE A 95 -13.19 19.47 16.78
N VAL A 96 -12.14 19.39 17.59
CA VAL A 96 -12.10 20.01 18.93
C VAL A 96 -12.19 21.52 18.83
N ASN A 97 -11.48 22.16 17.90
CA ASN A 97 -11.55 23.59 17.67
C ASN A 97 -12.94 24.04 17.23
N ASN A 98 -13.59 23.27 16.36
CA ASN A 98 -14.97 23.55 15.94
C ASN A 98 -15.96 23.43 17.09
N LYS A 99 -15.75 22.50 18.02
CA LYS A 99 -16.57 22.35 19.24
C LYS A 99 -16.46 23.59 20.14
N LEU A 100 -15.25 24.07 20.38
CA LEU A 100 -15.02 25.29 21.18
C LEU A 100 -15.63 26.52 20.53
N LEU A 101 -15.52 26.64 19.22
CA LEU A 101 -16.13 27.73 18.46
C LEU A 101 -17.66 27.66 18.53
N ALA A 102 -18.26 26.47 18.43
CA ALA A 102 -19.69 26.28 18.53
C ALA A 102 -20.22 26.71 19.91
N GLU A 103 -19.52 26.37 20.99
CA GLU A 103 -19.88 26.78 22.34
C GLU A 103 -19.84 28.30 22.50
N SER A 104 -18.84 28.97 21.92
CA SER A 104 -18.73 30.43 21.99
C SER A 104 -19.77 31.17 21.15
N LEU A 105 -20.26 30.58 20.07
CA LEU A 105 -21.27 31.17 19.19
C LEU A 105 -22.70 30.78 19.54
N GLY A 106 -22.90 29.87 20.51
CA GLY A 106 -24.21 29.36 20.92
C GLY A 106 -24.87 28.41 19.92
N VAL A 107 -24.09 27.86 18.95
CA VAL A 107 -24.53 26.79 18.03
C VAL A 107 -24.11 25.43 18.55
N THR A 108 -24.85 24.37 18.16
CA THR A 108 -24.54 23.01 18.55
C THR A 108 -23.49 22.39 17.64
N ILE A 109 -22.80 21.35 18.15
CA ILE A 109 -21.85 20.57 17.34
C ILE A 109 -22.54 19.96 16.11
N GLU A 110 -23.79 19.53 16.28
CA GLU A 110 -24.61 18.98 15.21
C GLU A 110 -24.84 19.99 14.07
N ASP A 111 -25.01 21.24 14.39
CA ASP A 111 -25.14 22.31 13.39
C ASP A 111 -23.85 22.50 12.60
N LEU A 112 -22.68 22.45 13.25
CA LEU A 112 -21.38 22.54 12.58
C LEU A 112 -21.11 21.34 11.69
N GLU A 113 -21.42 20.13 12.16
CA GLU A 113 -21.28 18.91 11.35
C GLU A 113 -22.18 18.96 10.12
N ARG A 114 -23.39 19.47 10.27
CA ARG A 114 -24.34 19.64 9.17
C ARG A 114 -23.82 20.65 8.13
N TRP A 115 -23.15 21.70 8.56
CA TRP A 115 -22.53 22.68 7.67
C TRP A 115 -21.31 22.14 6.94
N GLU A 116 -20.49 21.30 7.57
CA GLU A 116 -19.38 20.61 6.91
C GLU A 116 -19.87 19.66 5.81
N VAL A 117 -20.93 18.92 6.05
CA VAL A 117 -21.51 18.00 5.06
C VAL A 117 -22.15 18.76 3.87
N ALA A 118 -22.59 19.99 4.08
CA ALA A 118 -23.19 20.83 3.02
C ALA A 118 -22.15 21.43 2.07
N TYR A 119 -20.89 21.37 2.41
CA TYR A 119 -19.79 21.79 1.58
C TYR A 119 -19.18 20.61 0.80
#